data_3c4809c8610730563447bd7c5dff5223
#
_entry.id   3c4809c8610730563447bd7c5dff5223
#
_cell.length_a   1.000
_cell.length_b   1.000
_cell.length_c   1.000
_cell.angle_alpha   90.00
_cell.angle_beta   90.00
_cell.angle_gamma   90.00
#
_symmetry.space_group_name_H-M   'P 1'
#
loop_
_entity.id
_entity.type
_entity.pdbx_description
1 polymer ?
#
loop_
_entity_poly.entity_id
_entity_poly.type
_entity_poly.pdbx_seq_one_letter_code
_entity_poly.pdbx_strand_id
1 'polypeptide(L)'
;PVSIYSFRDRNKKLFELKEQRKSKELKGRKNLSFFVPGPVGAELMKDASKGDIVPVAMCYGADARNFLVSNSLGEIIVYDTKAYLPQAYIQGKAVATAITMSPNNYFIAAGTGKNIDIWNFQTKELRTSLPMPAEVTELVFSADASQMAVVTADKRLTIFDTKTWDKVDIFDKIGGTLTSPSFHPDGKYISVVKDGNAIVIMNLKNSVPEQTLDENPGGVTGSRFFVNKQTSDVFMLSNRAKGLVFWDANGLNPFFGKLMSKEVDAKMNEWVKMMQGESMEDYAIRVNDETRLKQQQLFAQEVATELAGDRISIDNPFVG
;
A
#
# COMPACT_ATOMS: atom_id res chain seq x y z
N PRO A 1 14.66 -2.97 17.32
CA PRO A 1 13.40 -2.69 18.02
C PRO A 1 12.43 -1.97 17.08
N VAL A 2 11.14 -2.28 17.19
CA VAL A 2 10.07 -1.56 16.50
C VAL A 2 9.58 -0.46 17.43
N SER A 3 9.52 0.78 16.97
CA SER A 3 9.03 1.91 17.76
C SER A 3 7.73 2.44 17.20
N ILE A 4 6.77 2.76 18.04
CA ILE A 4 5.47 3.33 17.69
C ILE A 4 5.42 4.76 18.20
N TYR A 5 5.02 5.67 17.31
CA TYR A 5 4.95 7.10 17.59
C TYR A 5 3.52 7.62 17.47
N SER A 6 3.16 8.63 18.28
CA SER A 6 1.91 9.36 18.14
C SER A 6 2.04 10.40 17.04
N PHE A 7 1.14 10.36 16.06
CA PHE A 7 1.04 11.40 15.05
C PHE A 7 0.42 12.70 15.60
N ARG A 8 -0.50 12.58 16.57
CA ARG A 8 -1.15 13.75 17.20
C ARG A 8 -0.24 14.52 18.14
N ASP A 9 0.68 13.85 18.81
CA ASP A 9 1.56 14.43 19.84
C ASP A 9 2.96 14.73 19.27
N ARG A 10 3.06 15.32 18.10
CA ARG A 10 4.32 15.75 17.47
C ARG A 10 5.39 14.65 17.48
N ASN A 11 5.02 13.45 17.03
CA ASN A 11 5.91 12.30 16.97
C ASN A 11 6.45 11.82 18.33
N LYS A 12 5.72 12.05 19.41
CA LYS A 12 6.08 11.49 20.71
C LYS A 12 6.12 9.96 20.60
N LYS A 13 7.25 9.38 20.99
CA LYS A 13 7.40 7.92 21.05
C LYS A 13 6.44 7.37 22.11
N LEU A 14 5.46 6.59 21.67
CA LEU A 14 4.47 5.97 22.55
C LEU A 14 4.99 4.67 23.14
N PHE A 15 5.63 3.87 22.34
CA PHE A 15 6.07 2.54 22.72
C PHE A 15 7.25 2.05 21.89
N GLU A 16 8.06 1.20 22.46
CA GLU A 16 9.13 0.48 21.77
C GLU A 16 8.98 -1.01 22.04
N LEU A 17 8.75 -1.78 20.98
CA LEU A 17 8.73 -3.22 21.03
C LEU A 17 10.17 -3.71 21.20
N LYS A 18 10.57 -3.99 22.43
CA LYS A 18 11.85 -4.62 22.73
C LYS A 18 11.67 -6.13 22.64
N GLU A 19 11.87 -6.68 21.48
CA GLU A 19 11.94 -8.14 21.31
C GLU A 19 13.28 -8.72 21.80
N GLN A 20 13.68 -8.34 23.00
CA GLN A 20 14.77 -9.01 23.68
C GLN A 20 14.19 -10.12 24.56
N ARG A 21 13.82 -11.23 23.95
CA ARG A 21 13.55 -12.46 24.69
C ARG A 21 14.89 -13.07 25.06
N LYS A 22 15.44 -12.67 26.19
CA LYS A 22 16.55 -13.41 26.80
C LYS A 22 16.07 -14.82 27.12
N SER A 23 16.87 -15.83 26.82
CA SER A 23 16.55 -17.25 27.05
C SER A 23 16.02 -17.56 28.49
N LYS A 24 16.32 -16.74 29.47
CA LYS A 24 15.80 -16.80 30.84
C LYS A 24 14.32 -16.44 30.96
N GLU A 25 13.81 -15.52 30.15
CA GLU A 25 12.38 -15.11 30.19
C GLU A 25 11.48 -16.15 29.54
N LEU A 26 11.99 -16.88 28.54
CA LEU A 26 11.29 -17.99 27.91
C LEU A 26 11.14 -19.19 28.85
N LYS A 27 12.16 -19.48 29.67
CA LYS A 27 12.13 -20.58 30.65
C LYS A 27 11.14 -20.37 31.80
N GLY A 28 10.75 -19.11 32.10
CA GLY A 28 9.81 -18.78 33.20
C GLY A 28 8.33 -18.79 32.79
N ARG A 29 8.00 -18.79 31.51
CA ARG A 29 6.62 -18.73 31.04
C ARG A 29 6.07 -20.13 30.76
N LYS A 30 5.46 -20.73 31.76
CA LYS A 30 4.74 -22.02 31.66
C LYS A 30 3.64 -22.06 30.57
N ASN A 31 3.23 -20.92 30.01
CA ASN A 31 2.15 -20.78 29.05
C ASN A 31 2.60 -20.65 27.58
N LEU A 32 3.90 -20.67 27.27
CA LEU A 32 4.34 -20.68 25.88
C LEU A 32 3.96 -21.97 25.13
N SER A 33 3.90 -23.09 25.84
CA SER A 33 3.44 -24.37 25.30
C SER A 33 1.96 -24.35 24.88
N PHE A 34 1.18 -23.38 25.34
CA PHE A 34 -0.24 -23.22 24.99
C PHE A 34 -0.43 -22.58 23.60
N PHE A 35 0.56 -21.80 23.15
CA PHE A 35 0.47 -21.05 21.90
C PHE A 35 1.31 -21.65 20.76
N VAL A 36 2.19 -22.56 21.05
CA VAL A 36 3.04 -23.27 20.09
C VAL A 36 2.82 -24.76 20.27
N PRO A 37 2.05 -25.43 19.41
CA PRO A 37 1.74 -26.85 19.59
C PRO A 37 2.97 -27.73 19.41
N GLY A 38 3.24 -28.57 20.39
CA GLY A 38 4.10 -29.74 20.31
C GLY A 38 5.62 -29.49 20.18
N PRO A 39 6.32 -30.37 19.49
CA PRO A 39 7.80 -30.40 19.45
C PRO A 39 8.42 -29.14 18.79
N VAL A 40 7.68 -28.46 17.92
CA VAL A 40 8.10 -27.20 17.27
C VAL A 40 8.35 -26.09 18.29
N GLY A 41 7.50 -25.96 19.32
CA GLY A 41 7.71 -24.98 20.37
C GLY A 41 8.96 -25.23 21.21
N ALA A 42 9.30 -26.49 21.44
CA ALA A 42 10.50 -26.85 22.17
C ALA A 42 11.80 -26.62 21.35
N GLU A 43 11.72 -26.77 20.02
CA GLU A 43 12.83 -26.56 19.10
C GLU A 43 13.10 -25.06 18.92
N LEU A 44 12.05 -24.23 18.80
CA LEU A 44 12.14 -22.77 18.77
C LEU A 44 12.74 -22.19 20.06
N MET A 45 12.46 -22.78 21.20
CA MET A 45 13.09 -22.39 22.47
C MET A 45 14.60 -22.66 22.48
N LYS A 46 15.08 -23.67 21.74
CA LYS A 46 16.51 -23.96 21.60
C LYS A 46 17.19 -22.94 20.70
N ASP A 47 16.54 -22.49 19.62
CA ASP A 47 17.11 -21.55 18.66
C ASP A 47 17.06 -20.09 19.15
N ALA A 48 16.05 -19.69 19.92
CA ALA A 48 16.00 -18.39 20.57
C ALA A 48 17.16 -18.11 21.52
N SER A 49 17.96 -19.12 21.86
CA SER A 49 19.17 -18.97 22.64
C SER A 49 20.40 -18.55 21.81
N LYS A 50 20.29 -18.52 20.47
CA LYS A 50 21.44 -18.38 19.57
C LYS A 50 21.61 -17.01 18.94
N GLY A 51 20.69 -16.07 19.12
CA GLY A 51 20.81 -14.73 18.54
C GLY A 51 19.66 -13.78 18.89
N ASP A 52 19.80 -12.54 18.47
CA ASP A 52 18.73 -11.53 18.61
C ASP A 52 17.58 -11.86 17.65
N ILE A 53 16.35 -11.83 18.17
CA ILE A 53 15.15 -11.94 17.34
C ILE A 53 14.96 -10.61 16.59
N VAL A 54 14.97 -10.68 15.26
CA VAL A 54 14.85 -9.50 14.41
C VAL A 54 13.45 -9.44 13.79
N PRO A 55 12.73 -8.32 13.91
CA PRO A 55 11.50 -8.11 13.17
C PRO A 55 11.80 -8.03 11.66
N VAL A 56 10.98 -8.68 10.84
CA VAL A 56 11.18 -8.80 9.39
C VAL A 56 10.11 -8.02 8.62
N ALA A 57 8.84 -8.24 8.94
CA ALA A 57 7.73 -7.50 8.34
C ALA A 57 6.70 -7.11 9.39
N MET A 58 5.94 -6.06 9.10
CA MET A 58 4.92 -5.57 10.02
C MET A 58 3.71 -5.00 9.27
N CYS A 59 2.52 -5.11 9.85
CA CYS A 59 1.33 -4.44 9.36
C CYS A 59 0.35 -4.12 10.51
N TYR A 60 -0.53 -3.16 10.26
CA TYR A 60 -1.71 -2.93 11.10
C TYR A 60 -2.91 -3.67 10.52
N GLY A 61 -3.77 -4.20 11.39
CA GLY A 61 -5.13 -4.57 11.01
C GLY A 61 -5.92 -3.33 10.58
N ALA A 62 -6.92 -3.50 9.72
CA ALA A 62 -7.68 -2.38 9.15
C ALA A 62 -8.46 -1.56 10.19
N ASP A 63 -8.85 -2.20 11.31
CA ASP A 63 -9.50 -1.54 12.44
C ASP A 63 -8.51 -0.86 13.41
N ALA A 64 -7.23 -0.91 13.11
CA ALA A 64 -6.13 -0.45 13.94
C ALA A 64 -6.09 -1.04 15.37
N ARG A 65 -6.81 -2.14 15.64
CA ARG A 65 -6.80 -2.83 16.94
C ARG A 65 -5.68 -3.85 17.08
N ASN A 66 -5.22 -4.35 15.95
CA ASN A 66 -4.19 -5.36 15.86
C ASN A 66 -2.96 -4.80 15.15
N PHE A 67 -1.79 -5.13 15.66
CA PHE A 67 -0.51 -4.88 15.03
C PHE A 67 0.27 -6.18 14.92
N LEU A 68 0.66 -6.55 13.72
CA LEU A 68 1.33 -7.81 13.42
C LEU A 68 2.80 -7.56 13.14
N VAL A 69 3.64 -8.45 13.67
CA VAL A 69 5.08 -8.45 13.41
C VAL A 69 5.51 -9.88 13.10
N SER A 70 6.12 -10.10 11.95
CA SER A 70 6.88 -11.32 11.71
C SER A 70 8.33 -11.16 12.17
N ASN A 71 8.98 -12.24 12.55
CA ASN A 71 10.35 -12.19 13.03
C ASN A 71 11.25 -13.24 12.35
N SER A 72 12.54 -13.16 12.62
CA SER A 72 13.57 -14.04 12.08
C SER A 72 13.45 -15.53 12.49
N LEU A 73 12.59 -15.83 13.45
CA LEU A 73 12.27 -17.22 13.85
C LEU A 73 11.07 -17.80 13.09
N GLY A 74 10.49 -17.05 12.15
CA GLY A 74 9.28 -17.45 11.42
C GLY A 74 8.00 -17.35 12.26
N GLU A 75 8.03 -16.66 13.39
CA GLU A 75 6.83 -16.37 14.18
C GLU A 75 6.13 -15.11 13.62
N ILE A 76 4.80 -15.12 13.67
CA ILE A 76 3.97 -13.92 13.50
C ILE A 76 3.33 -13.62 14.85
N ILE A 77 3.65 -12.46 15.41
CA ILE A 77 3.14 -12.02 16.71
C ILE A 77 2.09 -10.96 16.45
N VAL A 78 0.91 -11.15 17.03
CA VAL A 78 -0.18 -10.18 16.98
C VAL A 78 -0.25 -9.46 18.31
N TYR A 79 -0.15 -8.13 18.27
CA TYR A 79 -0.22 -7.25 19.43
C TYR A 79 -1.56 -6.52 19.46
N ASP A 80 -2.11 -6.35 20.66
CA ASP A 80 -3.18 -5.40 20.93
C ASP A 80 -2.62 -3.97 20.89
N THR A 81 -3.24 -3.07 20.14
CA THR A 81 -2.74 -1.70 19.97
C THR A 81 -3.09 -0.76 21.12
N LYS A 82 -3.98 -1.16 22.04
CA LYS A 82 -4.25 -0.39 23.27
C LYS A 82 -3.19 -0.63 24.32
N ALA A 83 -2.90 -1.90 24.58
CA ALA A 83 -1.98 -2.30 25.64
C ALA A 83 -0.57 -2.59 25.12
N TYR A 84 -0.40 -2.73 23.80
CA TYR A 84 0.82 -3.19 23.14
C TYR A 84 1.34 -4.53 23.70
N LEU A 85 0.40 -5.38 24.11
CA LEU A 85 0.69 -6.72 24.59
C LEU A 85 0.43 -7.75 23.51
N PRO A 86 1.24 -8.82 23.42
CA PRO A 86 1.01 -9.89 22.50
C PRO A 86 -0.28 -10.64 22.84
N GLN A 87 -1.18 -10.77 21.88
CA GLN A 87 -2.45 -11.52 22.01
C GLN A 87 -2.34 -12.92 21.42
N ALA A 88 -1.54 -13.06 20.35
CA ALA A 88 -1.40 -14.32 19.65
C ALA A 88 0.00 -14.49 19.09
N TYR A 89 0.41 -15.75 19.02
CA TYR A 89 1.62 -16.20 18.34
C TYR A 89 1.21 -17.24 17.31
N ILE A 90 1.66 -17.07 16.08
CA ILE A 90 1.45 -18.00 14.99
C ILE A 90 2.84 -18.45 14.53
N GLN A 91 3.10 -19.74 14.55
CA GLN A 91 4.34 -20.30 14.06
C GLN A 91 4.19 -20.64 12.59
N GLY A 92 4.95 -19.94 11.73
CA GLY A 92 5.09 -20.27 10.33
C GLY A 92 6.12 -21.37 10.09
N LYS A 93 6.07 -21.98 8.91
CA LYS A 93 7.07 -22.94 8.46
C LYS A 93 8.38 -22.29 8.03
N ALA A 94 8.32 -21.02 7.67
CA ALA A 94 9.45 -20.22 7.24
C ALA A 94 9.26 -18.75 7.67
N VAL A 95 10.31 -17.95 7.53
CA VAL A 95 10.26 -16.50 7.81
C VAL A 95 9.33 -15.82 6.81
N ALA A 96 8.37 -15.05 7.33
CA ALA A 96 7.48 -14.26 6.52
C ALA A 96 8.11 -12.89 6.22
N THR A 97 8.36 -12.61 4.95
CA THR A 97 8.92 -11.33 4.47
C THR A 97 7.85 -10.30 4.14
N ALA A 98 6.61 -10.73 3.97
CA ALA A 98 5.44 -9.89 3.78
C ALA A 98 4.28 -10.44 4.62
N ILE A 99 3.56 -9.58 5.34
CA ILE A 99 2.39 -9.98 6.12
C ILE A 99 1.27 -8.97 5.96
N THR A 100 0.04 -9.45 5.99
CA THR A 100 -1.15 -8.60 5.99
C THR A 100 -2.30 -9.29 6.73
N MET A 101 -3.25 -8.49 7.20
CA MET A 101 -4.46 -8.98 7.87
C MET A 101 -5.69 -8.53 7.11
N SER A 102 -6.65 -9.42 6.91
CA SER A 102 -7.90 -9.06 6.24
C SER A 102 -8.70 -8.05 7.06
N PRO A 103 -9.39 -7.08 6.42
CA PRO A 103 -10.15 -6.04 7.11
C PRO A 103 -11.26 -6.56 8.05
N ASN A 104 -11.78 -7.74 7.77
CA ASN A 104 -12.78 -8.41 8.62
C ASN A 104 -12.16 -9.18 9.80
N ASN A 105 -10.85 -9.08 10.02
CA ASN A 105 -10.10 -9.78 11.07
C ASN A 105 -10.24 -11.32 11.02
N TYR A 106 -10.45 -11.89 9.84
CA TYR A 106 -10.64 -13.33 9.68
C TYR A 106 -9.36 -14.04 9.26
N PHE A 107 -8.58 -13.43 8.36
CA PHE A 107 -7.38 -14.02 7.81
C PHE A 107 -6.12 -13.21 8.12
N ILE A 108 -5.02 -13.93 8.30
CA ILE A 108 -3.66 -13.40 8.21
C ILE A 108 -3.03 -14.09 7.00
N ALA A 109 -2.45 -13.31 6.09
CA ALA A 109 -1.68 -13.79 4.97
C ALA A 109 -0.20 -13.47 5.17
N ALA A 110 0.66 -14.44 4.93
CA ALA A 110 2.09 -14.33 5.11
C ALA A 110 2.83 -14.87 3.87
N GLY A 111 3.64 -14.01 3.25
CA GLY A 111 4.55 -14.40 2.17
C GLY A 111 5.81 -15.05 2.74
N THR A 112 5.98 -16.33 2.46
CA THR A 112 7.09 -17.17 2.94
C THR A 112 7.90 -17.72 1.76
N GLY A 113 8.75 -16.86 1.18
CA GLY A 113 9.44 -17.18 -0.07
C GLY A 113 8.45 -17.31 -1.23
N LYS A 114 8.39 -18.48 -1.85
CA LYS A 114 7.47 -18.76 -2.99
C LYS A 114 6.11 -19.33 -2.56
N ASN A 115 5.68 -19.08 -1.33
CA ASN A 115 4.37 -19.49 -0.84
C ASN A 115 3.67 -18.33 -0.14
N ILE A 116 2.35 -18.40 -0.10
CA ILE A 116 1.53 -17.55 0.75
C ILE A 116 0.81 -18.47 1.71
N ASP A 117 1.14 -18.36 2.98
CA ASP A 117 0.45 -19.09 4.03
C ASP A 117 -0.72 -18.26 4.54
N ILE A 118 -1.92 -18.83 4.51
CA ILE A 118 -3.16 -18.19 4.95
C ILE A 118 -3.63 -18.83 6.25
N TRP A 119 -3.69 -18.03 7.28
CA TRP A 119 -4.07 -18.46 8.63
C TRP A 119 -5.46 -17.92 8.98
N ASN A 120 -6.27 -18.75 9.64
CA ASN A 120 -7.46 -18.26 10.31
C ASN A 120 -7.04 -17.53 11.60
N PHE A 121 -7.38 -16.25 11.72
CA PHE A 121 -6.97 -15.47 12.88
C PHE A 121 -7.65 -15.91 14.18
N GLN A 122 -8.86 -16.44 14.13
CA GLN A 122 -9.59 -16.86 15.33
C GLN A 122 -9.04 -18.20 15.88
N THR A 123 -8.88 -19.20 15.01
CA THR A 123 -8.41 -20.53 15.40
C THR A 123 -6.88 -20.65 15.47
N LYS A 124 -6.16 -19.71 14.85
CA LYS A 124 -4.69 -19.74 14.67
C LYS A 124 -4.18 -20.91 13.82
N GLU A 125 -5.07 -21.54 13.08
CA GLU A 125 -4.75 -22.67 12.22
C GLU A 125 -4.43 -22.23 10.81
N LEU A 126 -3.47 -22.92 10.19
CA LEU A 126 -3.16 -22.75 8.77
C LEU A 126 -4.34 -23.28 7.95
N ARG A 127 -4.99 -22.39 7.19
CA ARG A 127 -6.11 -22.77 6.33
C ARG A 127 -5.64 -23.36 5.01
N THR A 128 -4.68 -22.69 4.38
CA THR A 128 -4.13 -23.11 3.08
C THR A 128 -2.76 -22.46 2.85
N SER A 129 -2.01 -23.04 1.91
CA SER A 129 -0.75 -22.50 1.43
C SER A 129 -0.80 -22.45 -0.09
N LEU A 130 -0.60 -21.26 -0.65
CA LEU A 130 -0.75 -20.97 -2.08
C LEU A 130 0.63 -20.89 -2.72
N PRO A 131 0.99 -21.77 -3.64
CA PRO A 131 2.29 -21.73 -4.31
C PRO A 131 2.32 -20.57 -5.32
N MET A 132 3.44 -19.84 -5.33
CA MET A 132 3.72 -18.73 -6.24
C MET A 132 4.91 -19.05 -7.15
N PRO A 133 4.97 -18.48 -8.36
CA PRO A 133 6.07 -18.75 -9.30
C PRO A 133 7.40 -18.14 -8.83
N ALA A 134 7.34 -17.06 -8.05
CA ALA A 134 8.50 -16.35 -7.52
C ALA A 134 8.27 -15.93 -6.07
N GLU A 135 9.29 -15.35 -5.44
CA GLU A 135 9.20 -14.84 -4.07
C GLU A 135 8.11 -13.77 -3.92
N VAL A 136 7.31 -13.89 -2.87
CA VAL A 136 6.29 -12.95 -2.51
C VAL A 136 6.95 -11.74 -1.84
N THR A 137 6.74 -10.57 -2.42
CA THR A 137 7.32 -9.32 -1.90
C THR A 137 6.32 -8.49 -1.12
N GLU A 138 5.07 -8.47 -1.55
CA GLU A 138 4.02 -7.70 -0.88
C GLU A 138 2.65 -8.37 -1.00
N LEU A 139 1.80 -8.11 0.00
CA LEU A 139 0.45 -8.64 0.14
C LEU A 139 -0.50 -7.55 0.64
N VAL A 140 -1.69 -7.47 0.07
CA VAL A 140 -2.75 -6.59 0.56
C VAL A 140 -4.13 -7.18 0.30
N PHE A 141 -5.06 -7.02 1.25
CA PHE A 141 -6.48 -7.33 1.05
C PHE A 141 -7.25 -6.12 0.53
N SER A 142 -8.30 -6.36 -0.24
CA SER A 142 -9.32 -5.35 -0.57
C SER A 142 -10.07 -4.90 0.68
N ALA A 143 -10.68 -3.71 0.64
CA ALA A 143 -11.37 -3.13 1.80
C ALA A 143 -12.55 -3.99 2.31
N ASP A 144 -13.22 -4.70 1.41
CA ASP A 144 -14.30 -5.65 1.70
C ASP A 144 -13.82 -7.05 2.06
N ALA A 145 -12.51 -7.28 2.04
CA ALA A 145 -11.85 -8.56 2.24
C ALA A 145 -12.21 -9.65 1.21
N SER A 146 -12.83 -9.31 0.08
CA SER A 146 -13.21 -10.28 -0.97
C SER A 146 -12.04 -10.69 -1.86
N GLN A 147 -11.00 -9.86 -1.94
CA GLN A 147 -9.84 -10.08 -2.79
C GLN A 147 -8.53 -9.88 -2.01
N MET A 148 -7.48 -10.52 -2.50
CA MET A 148 -6.12 -10.32 -2.03
C MET A 148 -5.20 -10.11 -3.23
N ALA A 149 -4.42 -9.05 -3.20
CA ALA A 149 -3.39 -8.77 -4.20
C ALA A 149 -2.03 -9.22 -3.69
N VAL A 150 -1.24 -9.79 -4.57
CA VAL A 150 0.08 -10.35 -4.30
C VAL A 150 1.05 -9.82 -5.34
N VAL A 151 2.12 -9.20 -4.89
CA VAL A 151 3.26 -8.84 -5.72
C VAL A 151 4.37 -9.85 -5.54
N THR A 152 4.99 -10.25 -6.65
CA THR A 152 6.10 -11.21 -6.65
C THR A 152 7.35 -10.63 -7.31
N ALA A 153 8.51 -11.15 -6.97
CA ALA A 153 9.82 -10.67 -7.44
C ALA A 153 10.02 -10.80 -8.96
N ASP A 154 9.23 -11.63 -9.64
CA ASP A 154 9.18 -11.75 -11.10
C ASP A 154 8.30 -10.66 -11.77
N LYS A 155 7.99 -9.58 -11.04
CA LYS A 155 7.28 -8.39 -11.54
C LYS A 155 5.81 -8.63 -11.90
N ARG A 156 5.17 -9.55 -11.21
CA ARG A 156 3.75 -9.87 -11.38
C ARG A 156 2.93 -9.34 -10.22
N LEU A 157 1.74 -8.90 -10.56
CA LEU A 157 0.66 -8.64 -9.62
C LEU A 157 -0.43 -9.69 -9.87
N THR A 158 -0.75 -10.48 -8.86
CA THR A 158 -1.78 -11.53 -8.93
C THR A 158 -2.91 -11.20 -7.96
N ILE A 159 -4.14 -11.32 -8.41
CA ILE A 159 -5.34 -11.13 -7.60
C ILE A 159 -5.94 -12.50 -7.28
N PHE A 160 -6.25 -12.72 -6.02
CA PHE A 160 -6.93 -13.92 -5.52
C PHE A 160 -8.33 -13.56 -5.00
N ASP A 161 -9.30 -14.43 -5.24
CA ASP A 161 -10.56 -14.46 -4.52
C ASP A 161 -10.33 -15.06 -3.13
N THR A 162 -10.73 -14.40 -2.06
CA THR A 162 -10.46 -14.87 -0.68
C THR A 162 -11.43 -15.94 -0.19
N LYS A 163 -12.51 -16.17 -0.91
CA LYS A 163 -13.49 -17.20 -0.59
C LYS A 163 -13.03 -18.57 -1.07
N THR A 164 -12.51 -18.63 -2.30
CA THR A 164 -12.04 -19.86 -2.94
C THR A 164 -10.53 -20.01 -2.91
N TRP A 165 -9.79 -18.93 -2.80
CA TRP A 165 -8.32 -18.83 -2.97
C TRP A 165 -7.85 -19.14 -4.39
N ASP A 166 -8.74 -19.01 -5.36
CA ASP A 166 -8.38 -19.10 -6.76
C ASP A 166 -7.79 -17.78 -7.27
N LYS A 167 -6.93 -17.89 -8.29
CA LYS A 167 -6.41 -16.72 -8.99
C LYS A 167 -7.51 -16.17 -9.90
N VAL A 168 -7.91 -14.93 -9.66
CA VAL A 168 -8.90 -14.23 -10.46
C VAL A 168 -8.25 -13.53 -11.64
N ASP A 169 -7.07 -12.94 -11.41
CA ASP A 169 -6.37 -12.16 -12.42
C ASP A 169 -4.85 -12.17 -12.23
N ILE A 170 -4.11 -11.98 -13.33
CA ILE A 170 -2.65 -11.92 -13.33
C ILE A 170 -2.21 -10.79 -14.26
N PHE A 171 -1.59 -9.77 -13.69
CA PHE A 171 -0.98 -8.66 -14.42
C PHE A 171 0.53 -8.92 -14.55
N ASP A 172 0.94 -9.49 -15.68
CA ASP A 172 2.35 -9.81 -15.98
C ASP A 172 2.98 -8.84 -16.99
N LYS A 173 2.18 -7.92 -17.56
CA LYS A 173 2.60 -6.97 -18.59
C LYS A 173 2.80 -5.54 -18.07
N ILE A 174 2.66 -5.28 -16.77
CA ILE A 174 2.92 -3.95 -16.22
C ILE A 174 4.39 -3.56 -16.46
N GLY A 175 5.29 -4.55 -16.37
CA GLY A 175 6.74 -4.37 -16.47
C GLY A 175 7.32 -3.62 -15.27
N GLY A 176 8.65 -3.67 -15.11
CA GLY A 176 9.33 -3.00 -14.00
C GLY A 176 9.13 -3.69 -12.65
N THR A 177 9.82 -3.21 -11.63
CA THR A 177 9.65 -3.67 -10.25
C THR A 177 8.39 -3.06 -9.67
N LEU A 178 7.51 -3.91 -9.12
CA LEU A 178 6.23 -3.49 -8.54
C LEU A 178 6.34 -3.47 -7.01
N THR A 179 5.81 -2.42 -6.41
CA THR A 179 5.72 -2.26 -4.95
C THR A 179 4.44 -1.52 -4.56
N SER A 180 4.12 -1.53 -3.26
CA SER A 180 3.03 -0.75 -2.67
C SER A 180 1.66 -0.98 -3.33
N PRO A 181 1.19 -2.24 -3.48
CA PRO A 181 -0.14 -2.49 -3.99
C PRO A 181 -1.18 -1.90 -3.04
N SER A 182 -2.21 -1.28 -3.60
CA SER A 182 -3.30 -0.70 -2.80
C SER A 182 -4.61 -0.76 -3.58
N PHE A 183 -5.60 -1.46 -3.03
CA PHE A 183 -6.95 -1.47 -3.60
C PHE A 183 -7.64 -0.12 -3.39
N HIS A 184 -8.32 0.34 -4.42
CA HIS A 184 -9.32 1.38 -4.28
C HIS A 184 -10.50 0.85 -3.45
N PRO A 185 -11.09 1.66 -2.54
CA PRO A 185 -12.16 1.19 -1.64
C PRO A 185 -13.40 0.62 -2.32
N ASP A 186 -13.67 1.00 -3.58
CA ASP A 186 -14.79 0.46 -4.35
C ASP A 186 -14.52 -0.94 -4.95
N GLY A 187 -13.31 -1.48 -4.78
CA GLY A 187 -12.92 -2.79 -5.28
C GLY A 187 -12.72 -2.89 -6.80
N LYS A 188 -12.80 -1.78 -7.55
CA LYS A 188 -12.71 -1.81 -9.03
C LYS A 188 -11.29 -1.55 -9.54
N TYR A 189 -10.45 -0.91 -8.73
CA TYR A 189 -9.11 -0.52 -9.12
C TYR A 189 -8.08 -0.94 -8.07
N ILE A 190 -6.86 -1.11 -8.53
CA ILE A 190 -5.69 -1.29 -7.69
C ILE A 190 -4.56 -0.41 -8.21
N SER A 191 -3.84 0.26 -7.32
CA SER A 191 -2.61 0.97 -7.67
C SER A 191 -1.40 0.15 -7.28
N VAL A 192 -0.32 0.29 -8.05
CA VAL A 192 1.03 -0.20 -7.73
C VAL A 192 2.05 0.88 -8.06
N VAL A 193 3.13 0.93 -7.31
CA VAL A 193 4.30 1.73 -7.68
C VAL A 193 5.19 0.90 -8.59
N LYS A 194 5.55 1.46 -9.74
CA LYS A 194 6.41 0.85 -10.75
C LYS A 194 7.79 1.52 -10.73
N ASP A 195 8.84 0.73 -10.58
CA ASP A 195 10.24 1.15 -10.63
C ASP A 195 10.59 2.31 -9.66
N GLY A 196 9.79 2.48 -8.60
CA GLY A 196 9.95 3.58 -7.66
C GLY A 196 9.75 4.97 -8.27
N ASN A 197 9.09 5.08 -9.42
CA ASN A 197 8.93 6.34 -10.17
C ASN A 197 7.50 6.63 -10.61
N ALA A 198 6.76 5.64 -11.05
CA ALA A 198 5.40 5.80 -11.54
C ALA A 198 4.39 5.07 -10.64
N ILE A 199 3.18 5.61 -10.54
CA ILE A 199 2.04 4.91 -9.95
C ILE A 199 1.15 4.46 -11.10
N VAL A 200 0.95 3.16 -11.23
CA VAL A 200 0.07 2.56 -12.23
C VAL A 200 -1.23 2.16 -11.55
N ILE A 201 -2.35 2.66 -12.07
CA ILE A 201 -3.70 2.31 -11.63
C ILE A 201 -4.27 1.32 -12.61
N MET A 202 -4.60 0.13 -12.12
CA MET A 202 -5.12 -0.98 -12.91
C MET A 202 -6.63 -1.09 -12.69
N ASN A 203 -7.35 -1.31 -13.78
CA ASN A 203 -8.76 -1.66 -13.72
C ASN A 203 -8.90 -3.18 -13.59
N LEU A 204 -9.49 -3.64 -12.49
CA LEU A 204 -9.64 -5.07 -12.18
C LEU A 204 -10.67 -5.77 -13.07
N LYS A 205 -11.59 -5.03 -13.70
CA LYS A 205 -12.58 -5.61 -14.60
C LYS A 205 -11.99 -5.99 -15.96
N ASN A 206 -11.06 -5.18 -16.45
CA ASN A 206 -10.54 -5.30 -17.82
C ASN A 206 -9.10 -5.79 -17.84
N SER A 207 -8.46 -5.95 -16.67
CA SER A 207 -7.07 -6.37 -16.53
C SER A 207 -6.06 -5.50 -17.28
N VAL A 208 -6.35 -4.19 -17.39
CA VAL A 208 -5.53 -3.23 -18.12
C VAL A 208 -5.16 -2.03 -17.27
N PRO A 209 -4.01 -1.39 -17.54
CA PRO A 209 -3.71 -0.09 -16.98
C PRO A 209 -4.77 0.93 -17.40
N GLU A 210 -5.39 1.58 -16.43
CA GLU A 210 -6.33 2.66 -16.66
C GLU A 210 -5.63 4.01 -16.70
N GLN A 211 -4.67 4.19 -15.81
CA GLN A 211 -3.91 5.43 -15.67
C GLN A 211 -2.49 5.16 -15.17
N THR A 212 -1.54 5.95 -15.65
CA THR A 212 -0.17 5.98 -15.12
C THR A 212 0.16 7.41 -14.70
N LEU A 213 0.58 7.56 -13.45
CA LEU A 213 1.04 8.83 -12.88
C LEU A 213 2.58 8.74 -12.82
N ASP A 214 3.25 9.23 -13.84
CA ASP A 214 4.69 9.13 -14.06
C ASP A 214 5.47 10.41 -13.75
N GLU A 215 4.79 11.54 -13.59
CA GLU A 215 5.39 12.82 -13.21
C GLU A 215 5.67 12.88 -11.69
N ASN A 216 6.62 12.10 -11.22
CA ASN A 216 7.00 12.05 -9.82
C ASN A 216 8.46 12.46 -9.61
N PRO A 217 8.81 13.76 -9.65
CA PRO A 217 10.18 14.21 -9.46
C PRO A 217 10.72 13.74 -8.10
N GLY A 218 11.83 13.00 -8.13
CA GLY A 218 12.45 12.42 -6.95
C GLY A 218 11.93 11.04 -6.54
N GLY A 219 11.08 10.41 -7.39
CA GLY A 219 10.59 9.05 -7.19
C GLY A 219 9.40 8.95 -6.22
N VAL A 220 8.81 7.76 -6.20
CA VAL A 220 7.71 7.37 -5.30
C VAL A 220 8.10 6.05 -4.64
N THR A 221 8.12 5.98 -3.33
CA THR A 221 8.43 4.73 -2.60
C THR A 221 7.17 4.02 -2.10
N GLY A 222 6.01 4.68 -2.14
CA GLY A 222 4.74 4.07 -1.75
C GLY A 222 3.54 4.91 -2.17
N SER A 223 2.43 4.21 -2.41
CA SER A 223 1.12 4.83 -2.61
C SER A 223 0.05 4.01 -1.91
N ARG A 224 -0.98 4.68 -1.40
CA ARG A 224 -2.07 3.98 -0.72
C ARG A 224 -3.39 4.74 -0.84
N PHE A 225 -4.46 4.04 -1.18
CA PHE A 225 -5.81 4.58 -1.08
C PHE A 225 -6.29 4.61 0.36
N PHE A 226 -7.07 5.61 0.70
CA PHE A 226 -7.76 5.70 1.97
C PHE A 226 -9.08 6.46 1.82
N VAL A 227 -9.98 6.26 2.78
CA VAL A 227 -11.28 6.94 2.85
C VAL A 227 -11.25 7.92 4.01
N ASN A 228 -11.64 9.17 3.75
CA ASN A 228 -11.96 10.08 4.83
C ASN A 228 -13.29 9.66 5.47
N LYS A 229 -13.25 9.20 6.71
CA LYS A 229 -14.43 8.67 7.40
C LYS A 229 -15.51 9.74 7.69
N GLN A 230 -15.17 11.02 7.62
CA GLN A 230 -16.12 12.11 7.87
C GLN A 230 -16.88 12.50 6.60
N THR A 231 -16.19 12.56 5.46
CA THR A 231 -16.76 13.01 4.19
C THR A 231 -17.06 11.87 3.23
N SER A 232 -16.55 10.65 3.52
CA SER A 232 -16.55 9.49 2.63
C SER A 232 -15.75 9.67 1.33
N ASP A 233 -14.98 10.74 1.23
CA ASP A 233 -14.12 11.00 0.09
C ASP A 233 -12.97 9.99 0.06
N VAL A 234 -12.61 9.56 -1.14
CA VAL A 234 -11.48 8.67 -1.40
C VAL A 234 -10.28 9.47 -1.87
N PHE A 235 -9.17 9.26 -1.23
CA PHE A 235 -7.89 9.84 -1.61
C PHE A 235 -6.86 8.74 -1.84
N MET A 236 -5.87 9.06 -2.67
CA MET A 236 -4.64 8.29 -2.73
C MET A 236 -3.51 9.16 -2.18
N LEU A 237 -2.80 8.64 -1.19
CA LEU A 237 -1.60 9.26 -0.64
C LEU A 237 -0.38 8.61 -1.28
N SER A 238 0.52 9.41 -1.83
CA SER A 238 1.83 8.94 -2.27
C SER A 238 2.94 9.72 -1.59
N ASN A 239 4.05 9.04 -1.27
CA ASN A 239 5.23 9.70 -0.75
C ASN A 239 6.20 10.00 -1.90
N ARG A 240 6.82 11.17 -1.84
CA ARG A 240 7.89 11.61 -2.73
C ARG A 240 9.12 11.97 -1.90
N ALA A 241 10.26 12.14 -2.56
CA ALA A 241 11.52 12.51 -1.88
C ALA A 241 11.41 13.77 -1.00
N LYS A 242 10.50 14.69 -1.32
CA LYS A 242 10.34 15.97 -0.61
C LYS A 242 8.98 16.14 0.07
N GLY A 243 8.21 15.07 0.29
CA GLY A 243 6.93 15.19 0.99
C GLY A 243 5.88 14.17 0.56
N LEU A 244 4.65 14.44 0.97
CA LEU A 244 3.48 13.64 0.67
C LEU A 244 2.62 14.35 -0.37
N VAL A 245 2.05 13.58 -1.28
CA VAL A 245 1.09 14.09 -2.27
C VAL A 245 -0.24 13.40 -2.06
N PHE A 246 -1.28 14.19 -1.97
CA PHE A 246 -2.67 13.73 -1.91
C PHE A 246 -3.29 13.84 -3.29
N TRP A 247 -3.86 12.76 -3.75
CA TRP A 247 -4.58 12.68 -5.01
C TRP A 247 -6.05 12.48 -4.69
N ASP A 248 -6.92 13.28 -5.28
CA ASP A 248 -8.35 13.00 -5.23
C ASP A 248 -8.63 11.72 -6.04
N ALA A 249 -9.17 10.73 -5.37
CA ALA A 249 -9.51 9.44 -5.96
C ALA A 249 -11.03 9.19 -5.95
N ASN A 250 -11.82 10.21 -5.62
CA ASN A 250 -13.28 10.14 -5.75
C ASN A 250 -13.65 9.96 -7.22
N GLY A 251 -14.21 8.82 -7.50
CA GLY A 251 -14.54 8.53 -8.89
C GLY A 251 -13.29 8.41 -9.77
N LEU A 252 -12.33 7.58 -9.37
CA LEU A 252 -11.44 6.89 -10.29
C LEU A 252 -12.30 6.01 -11.22
N ASN A 253 -13.25 6.69 -11.76
CA ASN A 253 -13.88 6.41 -12.99
C ASN A 253 -12.84 6.74 -14.07
N PRO A 254 -12.80 6.07 -15.22
CA PRO A 254 -11.93 6.44 -16.34
C PRO A 254 -12.04 7.91 -16.78
N PHE A 255 -12.78 8.69 -16.03
CA PHE A 255 -13.12 10.07 -16.27
C PHE A 255 -12.19 11.10 -15.64
N PHE A 256 -11.40 10.80 -14.58
CA PHE A 256 -10.60 11.89 -14.00
C PHE A 256 -9.51 12.34 -14.98
N GLY A 257 -8.77 11.42 -15.58
CA GLY A 257 -7.85 11.76 -16.66
C GLY A 257 -8.57 12.30 -17.89
N LYS A 258 -9.75 11.76 -18.25
CA LYS A 258 -10.57 12.26 -19.36
C LYS A 258 -11.23 13.61 -19.05
N LEU A 259 -11.68 13.81 -17.82
CA LEU A 259 -12.25 15.11 -17.41
C LEU A 259 -11.17 16.17 -17.41
N MET A 260 -10.01 15.91 -16.82
CA MET A 260 -8.84 16.78 -16.90
C MET A 260 -8.44 17.07 -18.34
N SER A 261 -8.26 16.02 -19.17
CA SER A 261 -7.92 16.19 -20.58
C SER A 261 -8.97 17.03 -21.30
N LYS A 262 -10.25 16.77 -21.08
CA LYS A 262 -11.33 17.52 -21.72
C LYS A 262 -11.31 19.02 -21.33
N GLU A 263 -11.11 19.33 -20.04
CA GLU A 263 -11.04 20.71 -19.59
C GLU A 263 -9.74 21.38 -20.04
N VAL A 264 -8.61 20.68 -20.00
CA VAL A 264 -7.34 21.19 -20.55
C VAL A 264 -7.43 21.40 -22.04
N ASP A 265 -8.03 20.46 -22.79
CA ASP A 265 -8.24 20.60 -24.25
C ASP A 265 -9.17 21.77 -24.57
N ALA A 266 -10.22 21.99 -23.78
CA ALA A 266 -11.10 23.15 -23.93
C ALA A 266 -10.35 24.46 -23.74
N LYS A 267 -9.55 24.60 -22.66
CA LYS A 267 -8.71 25.77 -22.40
C LYS A 267 -7.65 25.95 -23.51
N MET A 268 -7.01 24.87 -23.96
CA MET A 268 -6.03 24.91 -25.06
C MET A 268 -6.66 25.35 -26.37
N ASN A 269 -7.83 24.82 -26.71
CA ASN A 269 -8.55 25.20 -27.93
C ASN A 269 -8.96 26.68 -27.93
N GLU A 270 -9.24 27.25 -26.77
CA GLU A 270 -9.50 28.70 -26.66
C GLU A 270 -8.20 29.50 -26.77
N TRP A 271 -7.12 29.05 -26.10
CA TRP A 271 -5.82 29.73 -26.09
C TRP A 271 -5.16 29.79 -27.46
N VAL A 272 -5.32 28.75 -28.31
CA VAL A 272 -4.74 28.74 -29.66
C VAL A 272 -5.51 29.63 -30.66
N LYS A 273 -6.66 30.21 -30.29
CA LYS A 273 -7.33 31.14 -31.18
C LYS A 273 -6.56 32.45 -31.29
N MET A 274 -6.54 32.99 -32.48
CA MET A 274 -5.95 34.32 -32.72
C MET A 274 -6.71 35.36 -31.93
N MET A 275 -6.01 36.20 -31.18
CA MET A 275 -6.65 37.24 -30.39
C MET A 275 -7.03 38.43 -31.29
N GLN A 276 -8.06 39.16 -30.89
CA GLN A 276 -8.48 40.36 -31.62
C GLN A 276 -7.35 41.41 -31.63
N GLY A 277 -6.88 41.79 -32.82
CA GLY A 277 -5.77 42.73 -33.01
C GLY A 277 -4.36 42.12 -32.95
N GLU A 278 -4.25 40.81 -32.79
CA GLU A 278 -2.96 40.09 -32.81
C GLU A 278 -2.43 40.00 -34.25
N SER A 279 -1.15 40.31 -34.46
CA SER A 279 -0.51 40.09 -35.75
C SER A 279 -0.17 38.62 -35.99
N MET A 280 0.03 38.21 -37.22
CA MET A 280 0.43 36.83 -37.55
C MET A 280 1.81 36.47 -36.95
N GLU A 281 2.69 37.45 -36.83
CA GLU A 281 4.02 37.28 -36.23
C GLU A 281 3.91 37.06 -34.72
N ASP A 282 3.11 37.86 -34.02
CA ASP A 282 2.85 37.71 -32.57
C ASP A 282 2.15 36.40 -32.29
N TYR A 283 1.18 36.01 -33.11
CA TYR A 283 0.50 34.74 -33.01
C TYR A 283 1.49 33.58 -33.12
N ALA A 284 2.41 33.57 -34.10
CA ALA A 284 3.42 32.52 -34.28
C ALA A 284 4.42 32.45 -33.13
N ILE A 285 4.72 33.57 -32.48
CA ILE A 285 5.57 33.63 -31.29
C ILE A 285 4.80 33.04 -30.09
N ARG A 286 3.53 33.36 -29.92
CA ARG A 286 2.70 32.89 -28.81
C ARG A 286 2.30 31.44 -28.97
N VAL A 287 2.01 30.94 -30.18
CA VAL A 287 1.46 29.62 -30.46
C VAL A 287 2.46 28.79 -31.29
N ASN A 288 3.53 28.34 -30.67
CA ASN A 288 4.50 27.38 -31.22
C ASN A 288 4.53 26.11 -30.37
N ASP A 289 5.28 25.10 -30.79
CA ASP A 289 5.31 23.80 -30.09
C ASP A 289 5.81 23.90 -28.66
N GLU A 290 6.80 24.74 -28.38
CA GLU A 290 7.35 24.93 -27.03
C GLU A 290 6.36 25.64 -26.11
N THR A 291 5.76 26.73 -26.58
CA THR A 291 4.76 27.49 -25.80
C THR A 291 3.48 26.70 -25.60
N ARG A 292 3.07 25.90 -26.58
CA ARG A 292 1.93 24.97 -26.44
C ARG A 292 2.14 23.98 -25.30
N LEU A 293 3.34 23.35 -25.23
CA LEU A 293 3.64 22.40 -24.18
C LEU A 293 3.63 23.06 -22.79
N LYS A 294 4.25 24.22 -22.68
CA LYS A 294 4.26 25.00 -21.43
C LYS A 294 2.85 25.41 -21.00
N GLN A 295 2.03 25.88 -21.95
CA GLN A 295 0.67 26.31 -21.64
C GLN A 295 -0.24 25.12 -21.26
N GLN A 296 -0.06 23.98 -21.91
CA GLN A 296 -0.78 22.76 -21.56
C GLN A 296 -0.45 22.32 -20.11
N GLN A 297 0.80 22.42 -19.69
CA GLN A 297 1.20 22.12 -18.30
C GLN A 297 0.59 23.10 -17.30
N LEU A 298 0.55 24.39 -17.64
CA LEU A 298 -0.08 25.40 -16.80
C LEU A 298 -1.59 25.14 -16.65
N PHE A 299 -2.29 24.89 -17.75
CA PHE A 299 -3.71 24.54 -17.70
C PHE A 299 -3.99 23.24 -16.98
N ALA A 300 -3.12 22.25 -17.10
CA ALA A 300 -3.25 21.02 -16.33
C ALA A 300 -3.14 21.26 -14.82
N GLN A 301 -2.22 22.14 -14.38
CA GLN A 301 -2.12 22.54 -12.96
C GLN A 301 -3.34 23.32 -12.49
N GLU A 302 -3.80 24.27 -13.32
CA GLU A 302 -4.98 25.09 -13.03
C GLU A 302 -6.25 24.23 -12.92
N VAL A 303 -6.51 23.36 -13.91
CA VAL A 303 -7.64 22.43 -13.91
C VAL A 303 -7.55 21.45 -12.74
N ALA A 304 -6.36 20.94 -12.42
CA ALA A 304 -6.17 20.08 -11.25
C ALA A 304 -6.54 20.83 -9.95
N THR A 305 -6.17 22.10 -9.83
CA THR A 305 -6.52 22.95 -8.68
C THR A 305 -8.00 23.25 -8.63
N GLU A 306 -8.63 23.59 -9.77
CA GLU A 306 -10.06 23.83 -9.87
C GLU A 306 -10.90 22.60 -9.53
N LEU A 307 -10.51 21.42 -10.04
CA LEU A 307 -11.19 20.15 -9.76
C LEU A 307 -10.97 19.68 -8.32
N ALA A 308 -9.80 19.98 -7.74
CA ALA A 308 -9.53 19.71 -6.35
C ALA A 308 -10.37 20.59 -5.42
N GLY A 309 -10.78 21.79 -5.90
CA GLY A 309 -11.56 22.77 -5.14
C GLY A 309 -10.90 23.17 -3.82
N ASP A 310 -11.63 23.87 -2.96
CA ASP A 310 -11.23 24.20 -1.59
C ASP A 310 -11.02 22.96 -0.67
N ARG A 311 -11.16 21.76 -1.24
CA ARG A 311 -11.01 20.49 -0.54
C ARG A 311 -9.56 20.15 -0.22
N ILE A 312 -8.60 20.81 -0.88
CA ILE A 312 -7.18 20.75 -0.54
C ILE A 312 -6.76 22.10 0.01
N SER A 313 -7.23 22.45 1.19
CA SER A 313 -6.45 23.31 2.06
C SER A 313 -5.19 22.54 2.43
N ILE A 314 -4.14 22.75 1.66
CA ILE A 314 -2.80 22.31 1.99
C ILE A 314 -2.26 23.30 3.05
N ASP A 315 -2.85 23.29 4.20
CA ASP A 315 -2.14 23.59 5.43
C ASP A 315 -1.20 22.41 5.62
N ASN A 316 -0.02 22.54 5.04
CA ASN A 316 1.05 21.55 5.17
C ASN A 316 1.50 21.57 6.64
N PRO A 317 1.05 20.64 7.51
CA PRO A 317 1.44 20.64 8.93
C PRO A 317 2.90 20.23 9.11
N PHE A 318 3.65 20.04 8.01
CA PHE A 318 5.04 19.58 7.99
C PHE A 318 6.04 20.64 7.52
N VAL A 319 5.59 21.87 7.24
CA VAL A 319 6.46 23.03 6.99
C VAL A 319 6.35 23.99 8.17
N GLY A 320 7.11 23.69 9.20
CA GLY A 320 7.33 24.54 10.37
C GLY A 320 8.62 24.13 11.03
#